data_b883779d628d8e64421f94dc87a9aa79
#
_entry.id   b883779d628d8e64421f94dc87a9aa79
#
_cell.length_a   1.000
_cell.length_b   1.000
_cell.length_c   1.000
_cell.angle_alpha   90.00
_cell.angle_beta   90.00
_cell.angle_gamma   90.00
#
_symmetry.space_group_name_H-M   'P 1'
#
loop_
_entity.id
_entity.type
_entity.pdbx_description
1 polymer ?
#
loop_
_entity_poly.entity_id
_entity_poly.type
_entity_poly.pdbx_seq_one_letter_code
_entity_poly.pdbx_strand_id
1 'polypeptide(L)'
;MSVFCWDFDGTLAYSVHLWSNSVFRALNETVDNHSVTFQDIRRCNASGFTWHTPDEDFTDLVAEKWWEFMNAHFYRSFVSLGVSEEQSKLASEKVRDIIMLPQNYNLFDDTVSVLKKAEEKGHTNIILSNNYPELEKITDALGITRFFDRLVVSGIVGYDKPRKEIFDIAKSFYPDERFVMVGDNHVADIIGGNNAGMTTVLVHSGYNSDADYCFDNLTDIISIM
;
A
#
# COMPACT_ATOMS: atom_id res chain seq x y z
N MET A 1 0.48 -4.81 -26.44
CA MET A 1 -0.37 -4.66 -25.25
C MET A 1 0.53 -4.63 -24.03
N SER A 2 0.18 -3.97 -22.96
CA SER A 2 1.04 -3.92 -21.76
C SER A 2 0.19 -4.11 -20.52
N VAL A 3 0.79 -4.64 -19.45
CA VAL A 3 0.18 -4.72 -18.12
C VAL A 3 0.71 -3.57 -17.28
N PHE A 4 -0.16 -2.68 -16.84
CA PHE A 4 0.15 -1.61 -15.91
C PHE A 4 -0.06 -2.11 -14.49
N CYS A 5 1.03 -2.17 -13.72
CA CYS A 5 1.05 -2.52 -12.30
C CYS A 5 1.02 -1.21 -11.52
N TRP A 6 -0.11 -0.91 -10.91
CA TRP A 6 -0.32 0.32 -10.14
C TRP A 6 -0.08 0.05 -8.66
N ASP A 7 0.77 0.85 -8.03
CA ASP A 7 0.69 0.96 -6.57
C ASP A 7 -0.60 1.67 -6.17
N PHE A 8 -1.01 1.53 -4.91
CA PHE A 8 -2.27 2.09 -4.43
C PHE A 8 -2.05 3.36 -3.60
N ASP A 9 -1.39 3.24 -2.44
CA ASP A 9 -1.18 4.35 -1.52
C ASP A 9 -0.10 5.32 -2.01
N GLY A 10 -0.44 6.59 -2.21
CA GLY A 10 0.46 7.60 -2.78
C GLY A 10 0.43 7.64 -4.31
N THR A 11 -0.20 6.67 -4.97
CA THR A 11 -0.26 6.55 -6.44
C THR A 11 -1.67 6.72 -6.98
N LEU A 12 -2.60 5.82 -6.67
CA LEU A 12 -4.00 5.89 -7.09
C LEU A 12 -4.88 6.60 -6.06
N ALA A 13 -4.51 6.46 -4.79
CA ALA A 13 -5.19 7.07 -3.67
C ALA A 13 -4.18 7.68 -2.70
N TYR A 14 -4.63 8.65 -1.95
CA TYR A 14 -3.84 9.25 -0.88
C TYR A 14 -4.61 9.32 0.42
N SER A 15 -3.86 9.35 1.51
CA SER A 15 -4.37 9.53 2.85
C SER A 15 -3.36 10.31 3.70
N VAL A 16 -3.83 11.07 4.67
CA VAL A 16 -2.94 11.84 5.55
C VAL A 16 -2.55 10.95 6.74
N HIS A 17 -1.30 10.47 6.75
CA HIS A 17 -0.78 9.64 7.84
C HIS A 17 -1.69 8.47 8.24
N LEU A 18 -2.19 7.72 7.27
CA LEU A 18 -3.20 6.67 7.42
C LEU A 18 -3.00 5.79 8.67
N TRP A 19 -1.86 5.13 8.76
CA TRP A 19 -1.54 4.23 9.85
C TRP A 19 -1.50 4.94 11.21
N SER A 20 -0.76 6.05 11.29
CA SER A 20 -0.62 6.77 12.57
C SER A 20 -1.94 7.39 13.03
N ASN A 21 -2.77 7.88 12.10
CA ASN A 21 -4.10 8.39 12.43
C ASN A 21 -5.02 7.26 12.90
N SER A 22 -5.00 6.10 12.24
CA SER A 22 -5.84 4.96 12.61
C SER A 22 -5.45 4.40 13.98
N VAL A 23 -4.14 4.25 14.24
CA VAL A 23 -3.62 3.78 15.53
C VAL A 23 -3.95 4.77 16.66
N PHE A 24 -3.72 6.07 16.43
CA PHE A 24 -4.04 7.11 17.41
C PHE A 24 -5.54 7.21 17.70
N ARG A 25 -6.37 7.09 16.65
CA ARG A 25 -7.82 7.07 16.80
C ARG A 25 -8.28 5.84 17.57
N ALA A 26 -7.72 4.65 17.31
CA ALA A 26 -8.03 3.44 18.06
C ALA A 26 -7.73 3.60 19.54
N LEU A 27 -6.61 4.22 19.89
CA LEU A 27 -6.27 4.55 21.28
C LEU A 27 -7.29 5.52 21.90
N ASN A 28 -7.59 6.64 21.24
CA ASN A 28 -8.54 7.65 21.73
C ASN A 28 -9.96 7.12 21.95
N GLU A 29 -10.40 6.16 21.12
CA GLU A 29 -11.71 5.53 21.22
C GLU A 29 -11.77 4.41 22.30
N THR A 30 -10.62 4.00 22.82
CA THR A 30 -10.51 2.88 23.78
C THR A 30 -10.07 3.33 25.18
N VAL A 31 -9.25 4.39 25.25
CA VAL A 31 -8.61 4.81 26.49
C VAL A 31 -8.89 6.29 26.77
N ASP A 32 -9.63 6.55 27.84
CA ASP A 32 -9.86 7.91 28.30
C ASP A 32 -8.63 8.50 29.00
N ASN A 33 -8.42 9.82 28.84
CA ASN A 33 -7.44 10.61 29.59
C ASN A 33 -5.98 10.10 29.53
N HIS A 34 -5.54 9.47 28.43
CA HIS A 34 -4.14 9.11 28.23
C HIS A 34 -3.27 10.32 27.86
N SER A 35 -1.96 10.24 28.15
CA SER A 35 -0.96 11.27 27.82
C SER A 35 -0.26 11.05 26.47
N VAL A 36 -0.56 9.96 25.77
CA VAL A 36 0.06 9.60 24.49
C VAL A 36 -0.33 10.63 23.43
N THR A 37 0.65 11.15 22.72
CA THR A 37 0.45 12.13 21.65
C THR A 37 0.48 11.45 20.27
N PHE A 38 -0.05 12.14 19.26
CA PHE A 38 0.05 11.68 17.86
C PHE A 38 1.52 11.49 17.41
N GLN A 39 2.44 12.33 17.90
CA GLN A 39 3.86 12.20 17.59
C GLN A 39 4.50 10.96 18.22
N ASP A 40 4.03 10.51 19.38
CA ASP A 40 4.47 9.27 19.98
C ASP A 40 4.08 8.08 19.11
N ILE A 41 2.84 8.04 18.62
CA ILE A 41 2.37 7.02 17.67
C ILE A 41 3.17 7.06 16.38
N ARG A 42 3.43 8.23 15.81
CA ARG A 42 4.26 8.35 14.60
C ARG A 42 5.66 7.76 14.79
N ARG A 43 6.27 7.97 15.96
CA ARG A 43 7.59 7.38 16.28
C ARG A 43 7.53 5.86 16.36
N CYS A 44 6.50 5.30 16.98
CA CYS A 44 6.29 3.85 17.04
C CYS A 44 6.07 3.24 15.65
N ASN A 45 5.31 3.93 14.78
CA ASN A 45 5.00 3.46 13.44
C ASN A 45 6.10 3.77 12.38
N ALA A 46 7.22 4.38 12.79
CA ALA A 46 8.36 4.59 11.90
C ALA A 46 9.08 3.27 11.53
N SER A 47 8.78 2.19 12.23
CA SER A 47 9.28 0.83 11.96
C SER A 47 8.22 -0.20 12.36
N GLY A 48 8.47 -1.48 12.13
CA GLY A 48 7.63 -2.59 12.61
C GLY A 48 6.57 -3.07 11.61
N PHE A 49 6.50 -2.49 10.41
CA PHE A 49 5.73 -3.05 9.30
C PHE A 49 6.62 -3.99 8.46
N THR A 50 6.03 -4.95 7.79
CA THR A 50 6.76 -5.93 6.96
C THR A 50 7.60 -5.26 5.88
N TRP A 51 7.10 -4.21 5.25
CA TRP A 51 7.82 -3.44 4.22
C TRP A 51 8.98 -2.58 4.72
N HIS A 52 9.17 -2.45 6.04
CA HIS A 52 10.36 -1.80 6.60
C HIS A 52 11.59 -2.72 6.65
N THR A 53 11.39 -4.03 6.59
CA THR A 53 12.43 -5.05 6.54
C THR A 53 12.14 -6.07 5.43
N PRO A 54 12.09 -5.61 4.16
CA PRO A 54 11.63 -6.46 3.04
C PRO A 54 12.54 -7.67 2.78
N ASP A 55 13.77 -7.67 3.30
CA ASP A 55 14.70 -8.79 3.19
C ASP A 55 14.35 -9.96 4.14
N GLU A 56 13.48 -9.74 5.13
CA GLU A 56 12.99 -10.80 6.00
C GLU A 56 11.93 -11.66 5.29
N ASP A 57 11.80 -12.91 5.72
CA ASP A 57 10.80 -13.84 5.19
C ASP A 57 9.48 -13.69 5.95
N PHE A 58 8.47 -13.18 5.24
CA PHE A 58 7.11 -13.00 5.76
C PHE A 58 6.08 -13.92 5.07
N THR A 59 6.52 -14.95 4.35
CA THR A 59 5.61 -15.83 3.60
C THR A 59 4.59 -16.55 4.48
N ASP A 60 4.90 -16.75 5.76
CA ASP A 60 3.95 -17.27 6.74
C ASP A 60 2.99 -16.22 7.32
N LEU A 61 3.24 -14.92 7.07
CA LEU A 61 2.44 -13.80 7.57
C LEU A 61 1.48 -13.29 6.48
N VAL A 62 0.48 -14.09 6.15
CA VAL A 62 -0.53 -13.75 5.15
C VAL A 62 -1.93 -13.76 5.75
N ALA A 63 -2.84 -13.00 5.18
CA ALA A 63 -4.22 -12.90 5.60
C ALA A 63 -4.37 -12.58 7.11
N GLU A 64 -5.01 -13.45 7.90
CA GLU A 64 -5.24 -13.20 9.32
C GLU A 64 -3.94 -13.13 10.13
N LYS A 65 -2.91 -13.93 9.79
CA LYS A 65 -1.61 -13.88 10.47
C LYS A 65 -0.88 -12.54 10.26
N TRP A 66 -1.09 -11.88 9.13
CA TRP A 66 -0.58 -10.53 8.91
C TRP A 66 -1.17 -9.56 9.94
N TRP A 67 -2.48 -9.65 10.21
CA TRP A 67 -3.12 -8.85 11.24
C TRP A 67 -2.69 -9.22 12.66
N GLU A 68 -2.49 -10.49 12.95
CA GLU A 68 -1.93 -10.92 14.25
C GLU A 68 -0.56 -10.28 14.50
N PHE A 69 0.30 -10.26 13.48
CA PHE A 69 1.61 -9.60 13.53
C PHE A 69 1.48 -8.09 13.76
N MET A 70 0.63 -7.42 13.01
CA MET A 70 0.41 -5.97 13.14
C MET A 70 -0.24 -5.60 14.48
N ASN A 71 -1.22 -6.36 14.93
CA ASN A 71 -1.85 -6.14 16.25
C ASN A 71 -0.82 -6.30 17.37
N ALA A 72 0.09 -7.27 17.29
CA ALA A 72 1.19 -7.42 18.25
C ALA A 72 2.16 -6.22 18.20
N HIS A 73 2.42 -5.64 17.03
CA HIS A 73 3.21 -4.41 16.90
C HIS A 73 2.51 -3.22 17.59
N PHE A 74 1.22 -2.99 17.31
CA PHE A 74 0.45 -1.90 17.93
C PHE A 74 0.32 -2.07 19.44
N TYR A 75 0.05 -3.30 19.90
CA TYR A 75 0.01 -3.64 21.32
C TYR A 75 1.32 -3.27 22.02
N ARG A 76 2.47 -3.73 21.51
CA ARG A 76 3.79 -3.39 22.07
C ARG A 76 4.05 -1.89 22.08
N SER A 77 3.62 -1.18 21.02
CA SER A 77 3.72 0.27 20.93
C SER A 77 2.94 0.96 22.06
N PHE A 78 1.69 0.59 22.28
CA PHE A 78 0.87 1.17 23.34
C PHE A 78 1.43 0.88 24.73
N VAL A 79 1.84 -0.37 25.01
CA VAL A 79 2.49 -0.73 26.28
C VAL A 79 3.74 0.09 26.52
N SER A 80 4.59 0.27 25.50
CA SER A 80 5.82 1.08 25.60
C SER A 80 5.55 2.56 25.90
N LEU A 81 4.37 3.04 25.55
CA LEU A 81 3.89 4.41 25.81
C LEU A 81 3.14 4.54 27.16
N GLY A 82 3.13 3.48 27.98
CA GLY A 82 2.55 3.49 29.33
C GLY A 82 1.06 3.21 29.39
N VAL A 83 0.45 2.72 28.30
CA VAL A 83 -0.94 2.25 28.29
C VAL A 83 -0.99 0.87 28.97
N SER A 84 -2.02 0.58 29.77
CA SER A 84 -2.16 -0.73 30.42
C SER A 84 -2.29 -1.86 29.39
N GLU A 85 -1.86 -3.08 29.74
CA GLU A 85 -1.90 -4.23 28.85
C GLU A 85 -3.32 -4.52 28.34
N GLU A 86 -4.33 -4.44 29.20
CA GLU A 86 -5.73 -4.66 28.85
C GLU A 86 -6.21 -3.64 27.80
N GLN A 87 -5.97 -2.36 28.05
CA GLN A 87 -6.34 -1.28 27.13
C GLN A 87 -5.54 -1.34 25.83
N SER A 88 -4.24 -1.67 25.90
CA SER A 88 -3.37 -1.85 24.73
C SER A 88 -3.88 -2.95 23.82
N LYS A 89 -4.35 -4.06 24.37
CA LYS A 89 -4.96 -5.15 23.60
C LYS A 89 -6.22 -4.68 22.89
N LEU A 90 -7.15 -4.07 23.60
CA LEU A 90 -8.41 -3.58 23.02
C LEU A 90 -8.15 -2.52 21.91
N ALA A 91 -7.23 -1.58 22.16
CA ALA A 91 -6.88 -0.56 21.18
C ALA A 91 -6.21 -1.15 19.93
N SER A 92 -5.29 -2.11 20.11
CA SER A 92 -4.59 -2.73 18.95
C SER A 92 -5.55 -3.50 18.04
N GLU A 93 -6.50 -4.26 18.60
CA GLU A 93 -7.50 -5.01 17.85
C GLU A 93 -8.44 -4.07 17.05
N LYS A 94 -8.68 -2.85 17.52
CA LYS A 94 -9.57 -1.87 16.88
C LYS A 94 -8.94 -1.18 15.65
N VAL A 95 -7.61 -1.19 15.52
CA VAL A 95 -6.92 -0.50 14.41
C VAL A 95 -7.39 -0.99 13.06
N ARG A 96 -7.58 -2.32 12.89
CA ARG A 96 -8.06 -2.93 11.65
C ARG A 96 -9.38 -2.34 11.17
N ASP A 97 -10.36 -2.22 12.05
CA ASP A 97 -11.67 -1.69 11.69
C ASP A 97 -11.60 -0.22 11.28
N ILE A 98 -10.75 0.55 11.96
CA ILE A 98 -10.60 1.98 11.68
C ILE A 98 -9.88 2.22 10.37
N ILE A 99 -8.78 1.51 10.09
CA ILE A 99 -8.01 1.73 8.86
C ILE A 99 -8.79 1.35 7.61
N MET A 100 -9.67 0.35 7.72
CA MET A 100 -10.52 -0.09 6.61
C MET A 100 -11.74 0.80 6.36
N LEU A 101 -11.88 1.93 7.04
CA LEU A 101 -12.96 2.88 6.74
C LEU A 101 -12.68 3.61 5.44
N PRO A 102 -13.55 3.53 4.42
CA PRO A 102 -13.29 4.13 3.10
C PRO A 102 -13.04 5.64 3.14
N GLN A 103 -13.63 6.35 4.11
CA GLN A 103 -13.43 7.80 4.29
C GLN A 103 -11.99 8.20 4.68
N ASN A 104 -11.12 7.24 4.98
CA ASN A 104 -9.71 7.50 5.23
C ASN A 104 -8.90 7.66 3.93
N TYR A 105 -9.50 7.34 2.78
CA TYR A 105 -8.86 7.32 1.47
C TYR A 105 -9.50 8.33 0.53
N ASN A 106 -8.68 9.01 -0.25
CA ASN A 106 -9.14 9.90 -1.31
C ASN A 106 -8.44 9.46 -2.61
N LEU A 107 -9.20 9.29 -3.68
CA LEU A 107 -8.58 9.10 -5.00
C LEU A 107 -7.94 10.41 -5.47
N PHE A 108 -6.83 10.32 -6.21
CA PHE A 108 -6.38 11.45 -7.00
C PHE A 108 -7.42 11.75 -8.08
N ASP A 109 -7.57 13.02 -8.44
CA ASP A 109 -8.63 13.51 -9.34
C ASP A 109 -8.63 12.82 -10.71
N ASP A 110 -7.46 12.38 -11.17
CA ASP A 110 -7.26 11.77 -12.47
C ASP A 110 -7.17 10.22 -12.44
N THR A 111 -7.26 9.58 -11.28
CA THR A 111 -7.18 8.12 -11.13
C THR A 111 -8.17 7.39 -12.04
N VAL A 112 -9.44 7.71 -11.95
CA VAL A 112 -10.49 7.02 -12.73
C VAL A 112 -10.31 7.24 -14.23
N SER A 113 -9.93 8.45 -14.64
CA SER A 113 -9.76 8.78 -16.05
C SER A 113 -8.58 8.06 -16.68
N VAL A 114 -7.45 7.93 -15.97
CA VAL A 114 -6.26 7.25 -16.49
C VAL A 114 -6.47 5.74 -16.57
N LEU A 115 -7.10 5.12 -15.54
CA LEU A 115 -7.41 3.68 -15.55
C LEU A 115 -8.34 3.31 -16.72
N LYS A 116 -9.39 4.11 -16.93
CA LYS A 116 -10.29 3.95 -18.07
C LYS A 116 -9.55 4.12 -19.40
N LYS A 117 -8.62 5.07 -19.48
CA LYS A 117 -7.85 5.32 -20.71
C LYS A 117 -6.91 4.16 -21.04
N ALA A 118 -6.31 3.53 -20.02
CA ALA A 118 -5.52 2.32 -20.22
C ALA A 118 -6.38 1.18 -20.82
N GLU A 119 -7.57 0.94 -20.29
CA GLU A 119 -8.51 -0.06 -20.88
C GLU A 119 -8.91 0.29 -22.32
N GLU A 120 -9.26 1.55 -22.60
CA GLU A 120 -9.65 2.01 -23.94
C GLU A 120 -8.53 1.78 -24.97
N LYS A 121 -7.27 1.83 -24.54
CA LYS A 121 -6.10 1.55 -25.40
C LYS A 121 -5.74 0.06 -25.44
N GLY A 122 -6.49 -0.80 -24.76
CA GLY A 122 -6.30 -2.26 -24.74
C GLY A 122 -5.21 -2.74 -23.80
N HIS A 123 -4.82 -1.92 -22.81
CA HIS A 123 -3.92 -2.33 -21.73
C HIS A 123 -4.68 -3.02 -20.59
N THR A 124 -3.98 -3.86 -19.84
CA THR A 124 -4.49 -4.48 -18.61
C THR A 124 -4.01 -3.70 -17.41
N ASN A 125 -4.90 -3.39 -16.47
CA ASN A 125 -4.54 -2.80 -15.18
C ASN A 125 -4.55 -3.89 -14.10
N ILE A 126 -3.52 -3.90 -13.25
CA ILE A 126 -3.49 -4.66 -12.00
C ILE A 126 -3.01 -3.77 -10.86
N ILE A 127 -3.41 -4.07 -9.65
CA ILE A 127 -2.80 -3.48 -8.45
C ILE A 127 -1.60 -4.34 -8.03
N LEU A 128 -0.48 -3.68 -7.68
CA LEU A 128 0.72 -4.30 -7.11
C LEU A 128 1.18 -3.45 -5.92
N SER A 129 0.74 -3.79 -4.71
CA SER A 129 0.87 -2.89 -3.55
C SER A 129 1.35 -3.60 -2.28
N ASN A 130 2.21 -2.90 -1.53
CA ASN A 130 2.54 -3.24 -0.15
C ASN A 130 1.38 -2.77 0.74
N ASN A 131 0.49 -3.68 1.10
CA ASN A 131 -0.74 -3.34 1.78
C ASN A 131 -1.29 -4.50 2.62
N TYR A 132 -2.29 -4.21 3.44
CA TYR A 132 -3.00 -5.21 4.21
C TYR A 132 -3.92 -6.09 3.31
N PRO A 133 -4.29 -7.28 3.76
CA PRO A 133 -4.97 -8.28 2.91
C PRO A 133 -6.29 -7.82 2.27
N GLU A 134 -7.04 -6.95 2.94
CA GLU A 134 -8.38 -6.53 2.50
C GLU A 134 -8.41 -5.28 1.61
N LEU A 135 -7.32 -4.95 0.95
CA LEU A 135 -7.27 -3.78 0.06
C LEU A 135 -8.42 -3.76 -0.96
N GLU A 136 -8.86 -4.93 -1.43
CA GLU A 136 -9.97 -5.05 -2.37
C GLU A 136 -11.27 -4.41 -1.85
N LYS A 137 -11.55 -4.52 -0.54
CA LYS A 137 -12.74 -3.88 0.06
C LYS A 137 -12.67 -2.34 -0.05
N ILE A 138 -11.47 -1.77 0.01
CA ILE A 138 -11.28 -0.33 -0.14
C ILE A 138 -11.45 0.08 -1.60
N THR A 139 -10.82 -0.63 -2.52
CA THR A 139 -10.97 -0.35 -3.96
C THR A 139 -12.42 -0.50 -4.43
N ASP A 140 -13.17 -1.47 -3.87
CA ASP A 140 -14.62 -1.63 -4.09
C ASP A 140 -15.41 -0.41 -3.58
N ALA A 141 -15.16 -0.01 -2.35
CA ALA A 141 -15.84 1.14 -1.75
C ALA A 141 -15.53 2.46 -2.48
N LEU A 142 -14.33 2.58 -3.06
CA LEU A 142 -13.92 3.71 -3.91
C LEU A 142 -14.43 3.57 -5.36
N GLY A 143 -15.04 2.44 -5.74
CA GLY A 143 -15.64 2.20 -7.06
C GLY A 143 -14.64 1.95 -8.18
N ILE A 144 -13.39 1.58 -7.86
CA ILE A 144 -12.31 1.40 -8.83
C ILE A 144 -11.92 -0.05 -9.08
N THR A 145 -12.32 -1.03 -8.27
CA THR A 145 -11.96 -2.46 -8.45
C THR A 145 -12.27 -2.97 -9.85
N ARG A 146 -13.35 -2.51 -10.46
CA ARG A 146 -13.78 -2.89 -11.82
C ARG A 146 -12.76 -2.61 -12.93
N PHE A 147 -11.78 -1.74 -12.69
CA PHE A 147 -10.74 -1.42 -13.65
C PHE A 147 -9.55 -2.38 -13.59
N PHE A 148 -9.49 -3.24 -12.58
CA PHE A 148 -8.36 -4.13 -12.36
C PHE A 148 -8.73 -5.58 -12.63
N ASP A 149 -7.89 -6.24 -13.43
CA ASP A 149 -8.03 -7.69 -13.64
C ASP A 149 -7.59 -8.47 -12.39
N ARG A 150 -6.61 -7.95 -11.64
CA ARG A 150 -6.08 -8.57 -10.43
C ARG A 150 -5.57 -7.54 -9.43
N LEU A 151 -5.55 -7.98 -8.16
CA LEU A 151 -4.85 -7.31 -7.07
C LEU A 151 -3.77 -8.25 -6.54
N VAL A 152 -2.50 -7.83 -6.63
CA VAL A 152 -1.35 -8.50 -6.02
C VAL A 152 -0.94 -7.68 -4.80
N VAL A 153 -1.32 -8.13 -3.62
CA VAL A 153 -1.19 -7.42 -2.35
C VAL A 153 -0.24 -8.17 -1.43
N SER A 154 0.75 -7.49 -0.86
CA SER A 154 1.79 -8.12 -0.04
C SER A 154 1.22 -8.90 1.13
N GLY A 155 0.20 -8.39 1.82
CA GLY A 155 -0.48 -9.08 2.92
C GLY A 155 -1.23 -10.37 2.51
N ILE A 156 -1.36 -10.64 1.19
CA ILE A 156 -1.92 -11.90 0.66
C ILE A 156 -0.81 -12.82 0.16
N VAL A 157 0.21 -12.27 -0.52
CA VAL A 157 1.23 -13.09 -1.19
C VAL A 157 2.48 -13.32 -0.34
N GLY A 158 2.64 -12.59 0.77
CA GLY A 158 3.75 -12.75 1.72
C GLY A 158 5.08 -12.12 1.29
N TYR A 159 5.07 -11.30 0.26
CA TYR A 159 6.26 -10.58 -0.23
C TYR A 159 5.95 -9.11 -0.42
N ASP A 160 6.80 -8.25 0.16
CA ASP A 160 6.71 -6.80 -0.02
C ASP A 160 7.65 -6.33 -1.15
N LYS A 161 7.23 -5.32 -1.93
CA LYS A 161 8.16 -4.58 -2.79
C LYS A 161 9.27 -3.94 -1.93
N PRO A 162 10.53 -3.92 -2.34
CA PRO A 162 11.06 -4.16 -3.69
C PRO A 162 11.48 -5.63 -3.96
N ARG A 163 11.06 -6.61 -3.14
CA ARG A 163 11.43 -8.01 -3.39
C ARG A 163 10.95 -8.48 -4.75
N LYS A 164 11.84 -9.20 -5.45
CA LYS A 164 11.58 -9.70 -6.80
C LYS A 164 10.36 -10.62 -6.87
N GLU A 165 10.12 -11.39 -5.82
CA GLU A 165 9.07 -12.42 -5.75
C GLU A 165 7.67 -11.84 -5.99
N ILE A 166 7.34 -10.66 -5.44
CA ILE A 166 6.01 -10.06 -5.66
C ILE A 166 5.81 -9.64 -7.12
N PHE A 167 6.87 -9.17 -7.77
CA PHE A 167 6.85 -8.83 -9.20
C PHE A 167 6.77 -10.08 -10.08
N ASP A 168 7.49 -11.16 -9.71
CA ASP A 168 7.42 -12.44 -10.43
C ASP A 168 6.02 -13.05 -10.34
N ILE A 169 5.35 -12.94 -9.18
CA ILE A 169 3.94 -13.34 -9.03
C ILE A 169 3.06 -12.55 -9.99
N ALA A 170 3.18 -11.23 -10.03
CA ALA A 170 2.41 -10.39 -10.94
C ALA A 170 2.65 -10.77 -12.41
N LYS A 171 3.91 -10.98 -12.79
CA LYS A 171 4.30 -11.37 -14.15
C LYS A 171 3.82 -12.76 -14.54
N SER A 172 3.71 -13.69 -13.59
CA SER A 172 3.29 -15.07 -13.87
C SER A 172 1.88 -15.19 -14.45
N PHE A 173 1.03 -14.18 -14.22
CA PHE A 173 -0.33 -14.16 -14.78
C PHE A 173 -0.37 -13.74 -16.25
N TYR A 174 0.69 -13.10 -16.79
CA TYR A 174 0.74 -12.53 -18.15
C TYR A 174 2.14 -12.75 -18.76
N PRO A 175 2.55 -14.01 -19.02
CA PRO A 175 3.95 -14.37 -19.31
C PRO A 175 4.54 -13.73 -20.58
N ASP A 176 3.69 -13.33 -21.53
CA ASP A 176 4.12 -12.80 -22.83
C ASP A 176 3.95 -11.27 -22.96
N GLU A 177 3.56 -10.60 -21.86
CA GLU A 177 3.26 -9.18 -21.88
C GLU A 177 4.43 -8.31 -21.41
N ARG A 178 4.38 -7.03 -21.80
CA ARG A 178 5.24 -5.99 -21.24
C ARG A 178 4.63 -5.44 -19.98
N PHE A 179 5.46 -5.14 -18.98
CA PHE A 179 5.03 -4.63 -17.70
C PHE A 179 5.50 -3.21 -17.48
N VAL A 180 4.62 -2.39 -16.94
CA VAL A 180 4.89 -1.02 -16.52
C VAL A 180 4.54 -0.92 -15.03
N MET A 181 5.52 -0.64 -14.16
CA MET A 181 5.29 -0.35 -12.75
C MET A 181 5.07 1.14 -12.58
N VAL A 182 3.94 1.52 -12.03
CA VAL A 182 3.58 2.92 -11.72
C VAL A 182 3.47 3.06 -10.21
N GLY A 183 4.27 3.93 -9.61
CA GLY A 183 4.26 4.15 -8.17
C GLY A 183 4.90 5.47 -7.77
N ASP A 184 4.78 5.83 -6.49
CA ASP A 184 5.34 7.05 -5.90
C ASP A 184 6.60 6.77 -5.07
N ASN A 185 6.89 5.50 -4.76
CA ASN A 185 8.00 5.11 -3.91
C ASN A 185 9.24 4.70 -4.72
N HIS A 186 10.33 5.46 -4.54
CA HIS A 186 11.58 5.22 -5.24
C HIS A 186 12.13 3.79 -5.03
N VAL A 187 12.12 3.28 -3.80
CA VAL A 187 12.70 1.95 -3.50
C VAL A 187 11.73 0.83 -3.87
N ALA A 188 10.50 0.90 -3.37
CA ALA A 188 9.53 -0.17 -3.56
C ALA A 188 9.15 -0.34 -5.04
N ASP A 189 8.83 0.77 -5.73
CA ASP A 189 8.26 0.71 -7.07
C ASP A 189 9.32 0.83 -8.16
N ILE A 190 10.23 1.82 -8.03
CA ILE A 190 11.17 2.11 -9.11
C ILE A 190 12.34 1.12 -9.09
N ILE A 191 13.06 1.02 -7.97
CA ILE A 191 14.17 0.05 -7.88
C ILE A 191 13.64 -1.38 -7.99
N GLY A 192 12.51 -1.70 -7.32
CA GLY A 192 11.88 -3.02 -7.41
C GLY A 192 11.45 -3.36 -8.85
N GLY A 193 10.78 -2.44 -9.53
CA GLY A 193 10.33 -2.59 -10.92
C GLY A 193 11.51 -2.76 -11.89
N ASN A 194 12.55 -1.93 -11.77
CA ASN A 194 13.78 -2.04 -12.57
C ASN A 194 14.45 -3.41 -12.39
N ASN A 195 14.60 -3.88 -11.14
CA ASN A 195 15.17 -5.19 -10.84
C ASN A 195 14.32 -6.35 -11.40
N ALA A 196 13.02 -6.14 -11.55
CA ALA A 196 12.11 -7.09 -12.18
C ALA A 196 12.05 -6.98 -13.71
N GLY A 197 12.78 -6.03 -14.33
CA GLY A 197 12.81 -5.78 -15.76
C GLY A 197 11.52 -5.17 -16.31
N MET A 198 10.84 -4.35 -15.50
CA MET A 198 9.67 -3.58 -15.90
C MET A 198 10.08 -2.17 -16.35
N THR A 199 9.28 -1.55 -17.21
CA THR A 199 9.34 -0.10 -17.39
C THR A 199 8.81 0.57 -16.14
N THR A 200 9.50 1.60 -15.63
CA THR A 200 9.15 2.25 -14.36
C THR A 200 8.68 3.69 -14.56
N VAL A 201 7.62 4.04 -13.86
CA VAL A 201 6.99 5.36 -13.90
C VAL A 201 6.84 5.87 -12.47
N LEU A 202 7.61 6.90 -12.13
CA LEU A 202 7.47 7.60 -10.86
C LEU A 202 6.41 8.70 -10.99
N VAL A 203 5.47 8.73 -10.07
CA VAL A 203 4.41 9.76 -10.04
C VAL A 203 4.38 10.49 -8.70
N HIS A 204 3.88 11.74 -8.70
CA HIS A 204 3.66 12.58 -7.52
C HIS A 204 4.91 12.91 -6.66
N SER A 205 6.08 12.40 -7.02
CA SER A 205 7.31 12.45 -6.20
C SER A 205 8.46 13.26 -6.84
N GLY A 206 8.18 13.98 -7.92
CA GLY A 206 9.18 14.77 -8.65
C GLY A 206 10.14 13.92 -9.50
N TYR A 207 11.28 14.52 -9.92
CA TYR A 207 12.23 13.84 -10.80
C TYR A 207 13.13 12.85 -10.04
N ASN A 208 13.32 11.67 -10.61
CA ASN A 208 14.30 10.67 -10.18
C ASN A 208 14.96 10.02 -11.39
N SER A 209 16.30 9.97 -11.42
CA SER A 209 17.07 9.44 -12.55
C SER A 209 16.98 7.91 -12.71
N ASP A 210 16.49 7.19 -11.70
CA ASP A 210 16.36 5.74 -11.74
C ASP A 210 15.05 5.28 -12.42
N ALA A 211 14.06 6.17 -12.53
CA ALA A 211 12.82 5.90 -13.22
C ALA A 211 12.94 6.16 -14.72
N ASP A 212 12.34 5.29 -15.55
CA ASP A 212 12.26 5.53 -17.00
C ASP A 212 11.44 6.79 -17.34
N TYR A 213 10.39 7.04 -16.55
CA TYR A 213 9.54 8.22 -16.67
C TYR A 213 9.21 8.79 -15.30
N CYS A 214 9.10 10.13 -15.23
CA CYS A 214 8.67 10.86 -14.05
C CYS A 214 7.55 11.82 -14.44
N PHE A 215 6.41 11.77 -13.74
CA PHE A 215 5.26 12.62 -14.00
C PHE A 215 4.72 13.21 -12.69
N ASP A 216 4.23 14.44 -12.75
CA ASP A 216 3.62 15.10 -11.57
C ASP A 216 2.19 14.58 -11.31
N ASN A 217 1.53 14.02 -12.32
CA ASN A 217 0.17 13.52 -12.24
C ASN A 217 -0.01 12.24 -13.08
N LEU A 218 -1.10 11.49 -12.84
CA LEU A 218 -1.38 10.24 -13.55
C LEU A 218 -1.77 10.47 -15.02
N THR A 219 -2.38 11.61 -15.33
CA THR A 219 -2.85 11.93 -16.70
C THR A 219 -1.70 11.92 -17.71
N ASP A 220 -0.50 12.31 -17.31
CA ASP A 220 0.66 12.38 -18.19
C ASP A 220 1.13 10.99 -18.65
N ILE A 221 0.78 9.92 -17.91
CA ILE A 221 1.07 8.52 -18.27
C ILE A 221 0.41 8.14 -19.61
N ILE A 222 -0.69 8.80 -19.98
CA ILE A 222 -1.39 8.55 -21.25
C ILE A 222 -0.46 8.74 -22.47
N SER A 223 0.58 9.54 -22.34
CA SER A 223 1.56 9.81 -23.40
C SER A 223 2.46 8.62 -23.73
N ILE A 224 2.58 7.66 -22.81
CA ILE A 224 3.42 6.45 -22.95
C ILE A 224 2.62 5.13 -23.11
N MET A 225 1.28 5.21 -23.07
CA MET A 225 0.37 4.07 -23.27
C MET A 225 0.26 3.62 -24.74
#